data_0ad54ad46e11656d35483fff453d4af0
#
_entry.id   0ad54ad46e11656d35483fff453d4af0
#
_cell.length_a   1.000
_cell.length_b   1.000
_cell.length_c   1.000
_cell.angle_alpha   90.00
_cell.angle_beta   90.00
_cell.angle_gamma   90.00
#
_symmetry.space_group_name_H-M   'P 1'
#
loop_
_entity.id
_entity.type
_entity.pdbx_description
1 polymer ?
#
loop_
_entity_poly.entity_id
_entity_poly.type
_entity_poly.pdbx_seq_one_letter_code
_entity_poly.pdbx_strand_id
1 'polypeptide(L)'
;MDYWGREPLAFGVLVAALAGFIAVGVRLSMIDWRTHRLPNRIVLPSYPAGIALLGVAAAGAGDWHRIGGMLAGGAVLWCGFWLLHIIHRRGLGFGDVKLAGLLGLYLGFVGWPHVWWGPVFAVVLGGVWSIALVFTGRATLRSAVAFGPFLITGAALALAGLG
;
A
#
# COMPACT_ATOMS: atom_id res chain seq x y z
N MET A 1 -2.46 6.89 22.33
CA MET A 1 -2.87 7.86 21.26
C MET A 1 -2.67 9.33 21.64
N ASP A 2 -2.18 9.65 22.83
CA ASP A 2 -2.15 11.04 23.34
C ASP A 2 -0.95 11.89 22.91
N TYR A 3 0.05 11.30 22.24
CA TYR A 3 1.25 12.02 21.83
C TYR A 3 1.01 12.97 20.64
N TRP A 4 0.14 12.58 19.71
CA TRP A 4 -0.13 13.34 18.48
C TRP A 4 -0.89 14.66 18.74
N GLY A 5 -1.64 14.74 19.83
CA GLY A 5 -2.34 15.98 20.24
C GLY A 5 -1.44 17.03 20.88
N ARG A 6 -0.22 16.65 21.31
CA ARG A 6 0.74 17.56 21.95
C ARG A 6 1.69 18.22 20.97
N GLU A 7 1.87 17.62 19.78
CA GLU A 7 2.80 18.09 18.75
C GLU A 7 2.03 18.37 17.44
N PRO A 8 1.42 19.56 17.30
CA PRO A 8 0.55 19.86 16.16
C PRO A 8 1.29 19.83 14.82
N LEU A 9 2.60 20.09 14.80
CA LEU A 9 3.41 20.01 13.59
C LEU A 9 3.59 18.54 13.15
N ALA A 10 3.91 17.63 14.06
CA ALA A 10 4.04 16.20 13.76
C ALA A 10 2.73 15.61 13.23
N PHE A 11 1.60 16.00 13.84
CA PHE A 11 0.28 15.61 13.38
C PHE A 11 -0.02 16.17 11.98
N GLY A 12 0.29 17.44 11.71
CA GLY A 12 0.11 18.06 10.40
C GLY A 12 0.92 17.34 9.31
N VAL A 13 2.17 16.97 9.59
CA VAL A 13 3.01 16.20 8.66
C VAL A 13 2.45 14.80 8.41
N LEU A 14 1.94 14.13 9.43
CA LEU A 14 1.29 12.82 9.27
C LEU A 14 0.04 12.93 8.37
N VAL A 15 -0.80 13.94 8.59
CA VAL A 15 -1.97 14.20 7.74
C VAL A 15 -1.54 14.46 6.30
N ALA A 16 -0.48 15.23 6.07
CA ALA A 16 0.07 15.47 4.74
C ALA A 16 0.58 14.16 4.09
N ALA A 17 1.24 13.29 4.86
CA ALA A 17 1.68 11.99 4.38
C ALA A 17 0.51 11.09 3.96
N LEU A 18 -0.55 11.04 4.76
CA LEU A 18 -1.77 10.28 4.44
C LEU A 18 -2.53 10.87 3.25
N ALA A 19 -2.63 12.18 3.15
CA ALA A 19 -3.23 12.84 1.99
C ALA A 19 -2.44 12.55 0.70
N GLY A 20 -1.11 12.58 0.78
CA GLY A 20 -0.21 12.17 -0.31
C GLY A 20 -0.40 10.69 -0.69
N PHE A 21 -0.53 9.82 0.30
CA PHE A 21 -0.84 8.40 0.09
C PHE A 21 -2.16 8.21 -0.70
N ILE A 22 -3.22 8.90 -0.28
CA ILE A 22 -4.52 8.83 -0.95
C ILE A 22 -4.41 9.37 -2.38
N ALA A 23 -3.80 10.53 -2.58
CA ALA A 23 -3.65 11.15 -3.90
C ALA A 23 -2.86 10.27 -4.87
N VAL A 24 -1.71 9.74 -4.42
CA VAL A 24 -0.88 8.80 -5.20
C VAL A 24 -1.63 7.50 -5.44
N GLY A 25 -2.30 6.96 -4.43
CA GLY A 25 -3.09 5.74 -4.51
C GLY A 25 -4.20 5.84 -5.55
N VAL A 26 -5.02 6.88 -5.48
CA VAL A 26 -6.10 7.13 -6.46
C VAL A 26 -5.53 7.24 -7.87
N ARG A 27 -4.45 8.01 -8.04
CA ARG A 27 -3.82 8.20 -9.36
C ARG A 27 -3.26 6.89 -9.91
N LEU A 28 -2.58 6.11 -9.10
CA LEU A 28 -2.04 4.80 -9.49
C LEU A 28 -3.15 3.81 -9.82
N SER A 29 -4.23 3.77 -9.03
CA SER A 29 -5.40 2.92 -9.29
C SER A 29 -6.05 3.25 -10.64
N MET A 30 -6.23 4.54 -10.96
CA MET A 30 -6.79 4.96 -12.26
C MET A 30 -5.91 4.56 -13.44
N ILE A 31 -4.57 4.69 -13.29
CA ILE A 31 -3.64 4.32 -14.35
C ILE A 31 -3.61 2.80 -14.51
N ASP A 32 -3.51 2.06 -13.41
CA ASP A 32 -3.45 0.60 -13.43
C ASP A 32 -4.73 -0.01 -14.01
N TRP A 33 -5.89 0.54 -13.66
CA TRP A 33 -7.17 0.10 -14.21
C TRP A 33 -7.26 0.24 -15.74
N ARG A 34 -6.59 1.27 -16.30
CA ARG A 34 -6.63 1.55 -17.76
C ARG A 34 -5.51 0.86 -18.52
N THR A 35 -4.33 0.74 -17.91
CA THR A 35 -3.11 0.35 -18.64
C THR A 35 -2.50 -0.96 -18.15
N HIS A 36 -2.98 -1.50 -17.03
CA HIS A 36 -2.39 -2.65 -16.33
C HIS A 36 -0.88 -2.48 -16.11
N ARG A 37 -0.46 -1.23 -15.85
CA ARG A 37 0.95 -0.87 -15.64
C ARG A 37 1.06 0.22 -14.58
N LEU A 38 1.93 0.01 -13.61
CA LEU A 38 2.26 1.00 -12.59
C LEU A 38 3.51 1.79 -13.03
N PRO A 39 3.36 3.11 -13.31
CA PRO A 39 4.47 3.93 -13.83
C PRO A 39 5.51 4.18 -12.74
N ASN A 40 6.77 3.81 -13.01
CA ASN A 40 7.89 4.05 -12.12
C ASN A 40 8.07 5.54 -11.77
N ARG A 41 7.68 6.44 -12.67
CA ARG A 41 7.76 7.90 -12.47
C ARG A 41 6.90 8.40 -11.30
N ILE A 42 5.91 7.63 -10.87
CA ILE A 42 5.07 7.96 -9.71
C ILE A 42 5.48 7.11 -8.51
N VAL A 43 5.60 5.79 -8.69
CA VAL A 43 5.87 4.87 -7.57
C VAL A 43 7.25 5.14 -6.94
N LEU A 44 8.31 5.29 -7.74
CA LEU A 44 9.67 5.45 -7.19
C LEU A 44 9.86 6.74 -6.38
N PRO A 45 9.41 7.94 -6.84
CA PRO A 45 9.51 9.15 -6.01
C PRO A 45 8.65 9.13 -4.76
N SER A 46 7.58 8.32 -4.74
CA SER A 46 6.72 8.19 -3.55
C SER A 46 7.41 7.50 -2.38
N TYR A 47 8.45 6.68 -2.61
CA TYR A 47 9.24 6.07 -1.54
C TYR A 47 9.98 7.10 -0.69
N PRO A 48 10.91 7.90 -1.26
CA PRO A 48 11.62 8.90 -0.45
C PRO A 48 10.66 9.95 0.13
N ALA A 49 9.60 10.33 -0.57
CA ALA A 49 8.60 11.25 -0.04
C ALA A 49 7.86 10.65 1.17
N GLY A 50 7.40 9.39 1.08
CA GLY A 50 6.76 8.69 2.19
C GLY A 50 7.70 8.51 3.38
N ILE A 51 8.95 8.06 3.15
CA ILE A 51 9.96 7.89 4.20
C ILE A 51 10.25 9.22 4.89
N ALA A 52 10.42 10.31 4.13
CA ALA A 52 10.70 11.63 4.70
C ALA A 52 9.52 12.13 5.54
N LEU A 53 8.30 12.11 5.01
CA LEU A 53 7.12 12.62 5.71
C LEU A 53 6.80 11.80 6.97
N LEU A 54 6.76 10.48 6.86
CA LEU A 54 6.49 9.61 8.00
C LEU A 54 7.64 9.65 9.02
N GLY A 55 8.89 9.74 8.55
CA GLY A 55 10.06 9.87 9.41
C GLY A 55 10.06 11.18 10.20
N VAL A 56 9.74 12.31 9.56
CA VAL A 56 9.59 13.61 10.23
C VAL A 56 8.44 13.58 11.22
N ALA A 57 7.30 12.97 10.87
CA ALA A 57 6.18 12.82 11.79
C ALA A 57 6.55 11.98 13.02
N ALA A 58 7.23 10.85 12.84
CA ALA A 58 7.69 10.00 13.95
C ALA A 58 8.72 10.70 14.84
N ALA A 59 9.71 11.39 14.23
CA ALA A 59 10.74 12.13 14.96
C ALA A 59 10.14 13.29 15.77
N GLY A 60 9.20 14.04 15.17
CA GLY A 60 8.48 15.11 15.87
C GLY A 60 7.64 14.62 17.04
N ALA A 61 7.07 13.43 16.94
CA ALA A 61 6.32 12.78 18.02
C ALA A 61 7.25 12.05 19.03
N GLY A 62 8.56 11.98 18.80
CA GLY A 62 9.51 11.24 19.65
C GLY A 62 9.37 9.71 19.56
N ASP A 63 8.62 9.19 18.57
CA ASP A 63 8.32 7.76 18.42
C ASP A 63 9.22 7.09 17.37
N TRP A 64 10.48 6.91 17.72
CA TRP A 64 11.50 6.30 16.85
C TRP A 64 11.18 4.85 16.46
N HIS A 65 10.40 4.15 17.28
CA HIS A 65 10.01 2.77 17.01
C HIS A 65 9.18 2.67 15.72
N ARG A 66 8.40 3.68 15.39
CA ARG A 66 7.61 3.73 14.15
C ARG A 66 8.48 3.78 12.89
N ILE A 67 9.66 4.38 12.96
CA ILE A 67 10.60 4.37 11.83
C ILE A 67 11.07 2.94 11.54
N GLY A 68 11.38 2.18 12.58
CA GLY A 68 11.72 0.76 12.43
C GLY A 68 10.57 -0.06 11.84
N GLY A 69 9.35 0.14 12.36
CA GLY A 69 8.13 -0.51 11.84
C GLY A 69 7.85 -0.17 10.38
N MET A 70 7.97 1.11 10.01
CA MET A 70 7.83 1.60 8.64
C MET A 70 8.79 0.89 7.68
N LEU A 71 10.09 0.92 7.97
CA LEU A 71 11.10 0.33 7.09
C LEU A 71 10.94 -1.19 7.00
N ALA A 72 10.69 -1.86 8.14
CA ALA A 72 10.49 -3.29 8.19
C ALA A 72 9.21 -3.72 7.45
N GLY A 73 8.10 -3.00 7.63
CA GLY A 73 6.84 -3.25 6.91
C GLY A 73 7.00 -3.11 5.39
N GLY A 74 7.70 -2.05 4.95
CA GLY A 74 8.05 -1.85 3.55
C GLY A 74 8.89 -3.00 2.99
N ALA A 75 9.94 -3.41 3.71
CA ALA A 75 10.81 -4.52 3.30
C ALA A 75 10.05 -5.85 3.26
N VAL A 76 9.25 -6.17 4.28
CA VAL A 76 8.48 -7.42 4.37
C VAL A 76 7.49 -7.54 3.22
N LEU A 77 6.71 -6.49 2.93
CA LEU A 77 5.77 -6.55 1.84
C LEU A 77 6.47 -6.56 0.48
N TRP A 78 7.55 -5.78 0.31
CA TRP A 78 8.33 -5.84 -0.92
C TRP A 78 8.90 -7.23 -1.18
N CYS A 79 9.57 -7.83 -0.19
CA CYS A 79 10.15 -9.18 -0.30
C CYS A 79 9.07 -10.25 -0.51
N GLY A 80 7.97 -10.18 0.22
CA GLY A 80 6.85 -11.13 0.10
C GLY A 80 6.24 -11.10 -1.31
N PHE A 81 5.94 -9.92 -1.83
CA PHE A 81 5.41 -9.79 -3.19
C PHE A 81 6.46 -10.09 -4.27
N TRP A 82 7.73 -9.82 -4.02
CA TRP A 82 8.81 -10.23 -4.91
C TRP A 82 8.91 -11.75 -5.00
N LEU A 83 8.83 -12.45 -3.87
CA LEU A 83 8.80 -13.90 -3.84
C LEU A 83 7.59 -14.46 -4.60
N LEU A 84 6.40 -13.90 -4.38
CA LEU A 84 5.20 -14.26 -5.13
C LEU A 84 5.37 -14.00 -6.64
N HIS A 85 6.01 -12.91 -7.02
CA HIS A 85 6.29 -12.60 -8.43
C HIS A 85 7.23 -13.63 -9.06
N ILE A 86 8.25 -14.12 -8.33
CA ILE A 86 9.14 -15.17 -8.84
C ILE A 86 8.38 -16.48 -9.06
N ILE A 87 7.51 -16.84 -8.12
CA ILE A 87 6.70 -18.08 -8.17
C ILE A 87 5.64 -17.98 -9.28
N HIS A 88 4.99 -16.82 -9.41
CA HIS A 88 3.86 -16.62 -10.32
C HIS A 88 4.09 -15.45 -11.28
N ARG A 89 5.14 -15.49 -12.08
CA ARG A 89 5.55 -14.41 -13.02
C ARG A 89 4.46 -13.97 -13.98
N ARG A 90 3.51 -14.84 -14.33
CA ARG A 90 2.41 -14.53 -15.26
C ARG A 90 1.20 -13.89 -14.60
N GLY A 91 1.08 -13.99 -13.27
CA GLY A 91 -0.10 -13.52 -12.53
C GLY A 91 0.12 -12.22 -11.76
N LEU A 92 1.35 -11.93 -11.36
CA LEU A 92 1.68 -10.75 -10.54
C LEU A 92 2.71 -9.88 -11.26
N GLY A 93 2.36 -8.63 -11.57
CA GLY A 93 3.26 -7.66 -12.18
C GLY A 93 4.37 -7.20 -11.22
N PHE A 94 5.57 -6.91 -11.74
CA PHE A 94 6.64 -6.31 -10.92
C PHE A 94 6.26 -4.91 -10.39
N GLY A 95 5.27 -4.25 -11.01
CA GLY A 95 4.66 -3.02 -10.52
C GLY A 95 4.00 -3.21 -9.15
N ASP A 96 3.29 -4.33 -8.96
CA ASP A 96 2.60 -4.66 -7.71
C ASP A 96 3.60 -4.92 -6.57
N VAL A 97 4.77 -5.48 -6.87
CA VAL A 97 5.88 -5.65 -5.91
C VAL A 97 6.32 -4.30 -5.35
N LYS A 98 6.56 -3.33 -6.26
CA LYS A 98 6.96 -1.98 -5.86
C LYS A 98 5.84 -1.29 -5.10
N LEU A 99 4.60 -1.41 -5.57
CA LEU A 99 3.45 -0.82 -4.87
C LEU A 99 3.30 -1.42 -3.47
N ALA A 100 3.40 -2.74 -3.32
CA ALA A 100 3.31 -3.42 -2.03
C ALA A 100 4.37 -2.91 -1.03
N GLY A 101 5.62 -2.72 -1.48
CA GLY A 101 6.66 -2.12 -0.65
C GLY A 101 6.33 -0.70 -0.20
N LEU A 102 5.80 0.14 -1.11
CA LEU A 102 5.37 1.50 -0.77
C LEU A 102 4.23 1.48 0.26
N LEU A 103 3.21 0.63 0.05
CA LEU A 103 2.10 0.47 1.00
C LEU A 103 2.60 -0.05 2.35
N GLY A 104 3.58 -0.94 2.34
CA GLY A 104 4.22 -1.49 3.53
C GLY A 104 4.88 -0.44 4.42
N LEU A 105 5.39 0.67 3.86
CA LEU A 105 5.90 1.79 4.64
C LEU A 105 4.78 2.41 5.51
N TYR A 106 3.62 2.68 4.93
CA TYR A 106 2.49 3.27 5.65
C TYR A 106 1.88 2.30 6.65
N LEU A 107 1.66 1.06 6.25
CA LEU A 107 1.08 0.02 7.10
C LEU A 107 2.00 -0.30 8.29
N GLY A 108 3.31 -0.43 8.04
CA GLY A 108 4.30 -0.69 9.07
C GLY A 108 4.52 0.48 10.03
N PHE A 109 4.31 1.72 9.57
CA PHE A 109 4.30 2.91 10.40
C PHE A 109 3.20 2.88 11.46
N VAL A 110 2.02 2.39 11.10
CA VAL A 110 0.87 2.26 12.01
C VAL A 110 1.03 1.03 12.91
N GLY A 111 1.46 -0.11 12.37
CA GLY A 111 1.73 -1.30 13.15
C GLY A 111 1.64 -2.62 12.38
N TRP A 112 2.19 -3.67 12.96
CA TRP A 112 2.26 -5.00 12.34
C TRP A 112 0.91 -5.62 11.94
N PRO A 113 -0.20 -5.46 12.69
CA PRO A 113 -1.49 -5.96 12.24
C PRO A 113 -1.88 -5.42 10.86
N HIS A 114 -1.61 -4.15 10.59
CA HIS A 114 -1.92 -3.50 9.32
C HIS A 114 -1.11 -4.08 8.16
N VAL A 115 0.17 -4.45 8.40
CA VAL A 115 1.05 -5.07 7.40
C VAL A 115 0.48 -6.40 6.91
N TRP A 116 -0.15 -7.18 7.80
CA TRP A 116 -0.75 -8.46 7.44
C TRP A 116 -2.14 -8.32 6.83
N TRP A 117 -3.00 -7.50 7.43
CA TRP A 117 -4.38 -7.35 6.99
C TRP A 117 -4.52 -6.58 5.67
N GLY A 118 -3.63 -5.65 5.36
CA GLY A 118 -3.65 -4.91 4.10
C GLY A 118 -3.64 -5.83 2.87
N PRO A 119 -2.63 -6.71 2.71
CA PRO A 119 -2.62 -7.71 1.63
C PRO A 119 -3.78 -8.71 1.68
N VAL A 120 -4.22 -9.11 2.87
CA VAL A 120 -5.37 -10.03 3.01
C VAL A 120 -6.63 -9.39 2.44
N PHE A 121 -6.94 -8.15 2.81
CA PHE A 121 -8.08 -7.42 2.23
C PHE A 121 -7.94 -7.25 0.72
N ALA A 122 -6.73 -6.96 0.23
CA ALA A 122 -6.49 -6.85 -1.21
C ALA A 122 -6.80 -8.15 -1.96
N VAL A 123 -6.34 -9.29 -1.44
CA VAL A 123 -6.58 -10.61 -2.04
C VAL A 123 -8.06 -10.97 -1.99
N VAL A 124 -8.74 -10.72 -0.87
CA VAL A 124 -10.19 -10.97 -0.74
C VAL A 124 -10.98 -10.13 -1.73
N LEU A 125 -10.71 -8.82 -1.79
CA LEU A 125 -11.41 -7.92 -2.71
C LEU A 125 -11.14 -8.28 -4.19
N GLY A 126 -9.88 -8.51 -4.54
CA GLY A 126 -9.49 -8.91 -5.89
C GLY A 126 -10.05 -10.28 -6.28
N GLY A 127 -10.10 -11.21 -5.33
CA GLY A 127 -10.71 -12.54 -5.53
C GLY A 127 -12.22 -12.45 -5.75
N VAL A 128 -12.94 -11.73 -4.91
CA VAL A 128 -14.38 -11.51 -5.07
C VAL A 128 -14.69 -10.85 -6.42
N TRP A 129 -13.92 -9.82 -6.78
CA TRP A 129 -14.07 -9.14 -8.06
C TRP A 129 -13.81 -10.08 -9.24
N SER A 130 -12.73 -10.87 -9.19
CA SER A 130 -12.39 -11.82 -10.25
C SER A 130 -13.49 -12.89 -10.43
N ILE A 131 -14.01 -13.40 -9.33
CA ILE A 131 -15.12 -14.36 -9.32
C ILE A 131 -16.37 -13.74 -9.97
N ALA A 132 -16.74 -12.51 -9.58
CA ALA A 132 -17.89 -11.80 -10.14
C ALA A 132 -17.76 -11.59 -11.66
N LEU A 133 -16.54 -11.26 -12.15
CA LEU A 133 -16.30 -11.12 -13.59
C LEU A 133 -16.45 -12.45 -14.36
N VAL A 134 -16.02 -13.55 -13.78
CA VAL A 134 -16.15 -14.89 -14.38
C VAL A 134 -17.63 -15.29 -14.42
N PHE A 135 -18.39 -15.11 -13.33
CA PHE A 135 -19.82 -15.43 -13.29
C PHE A 135 -20.66 -14.60 -14.24
N THR A 136 -20.26 -13.35 -14.48
CA THR A 136 -20.96 -12.47 -15.44
C THR A 136 -20.52 -12.68 -16.89
N GLY A 137 -19.62 -13.64 -17.16
CA GLY A 137 -19.10 -13.93 -18.50
C GLY A 137 -18.22 -12.84 -19.10
N ARG A 138 -17.83 -11.83 -18.28
CA ARG A 138 -17.01 -10.69 -18.74
C ARG A 138 -15.51 -10.97 -18.71
N ALA A 139 -15.09 -12.03 -18.03
CA ALA A 139 -13.70 -12.46 -17.96
C ALA A 139 -13.62 -13.98 -17.91
N THR A 140 -12.45 -14.51 -18.26
CA THR A 140 -12.10 -15.92 -18.08
C THR A 140 -11.10 -16.05 -16.92
N LEU A 141 -10.91 -17.27 -16.40
CA LEU A 141 -9.90 -17.55 -15.37
C LEU A 141 -8.44 -17.17 -15.77
N ARG A 142 -8.23 -16.86 -17.06
CA ARG A 142 -6.92 -16.44 -17.60
C ARG A 142 -6.85 -14.94 -17.86
N SER A 143 -7.91 -14.19 -17.62
CA SER A 143 -7.93 -12.74 -17.83
C SER A 143 -7.04 -12.06 -16.79
N ALA A 144 -6.14 -11.17 -17.24
CA ALA A 144 -5.35 -10.34 -16.34
C ALA A 144 -6.25 -9.31 -15.66
N VAL A 145 -6.25 -9.29 -14.34
CA VAL A 145 -6.96 -8.29 -13.52
C VAL A 145 -5.94 -7.32 -12.95
N ALA A 146 -6.21 -6.02 -13.07
CA ALA A 146 -5.39 -4.99 -12.44
C ALA A 146 -5.43 -5.17 -10.92
N PHE A 147 -4.31 -5.59 -10.29
CA PHE A 147 -4.25 -5.90 -8.86
C PHE A 147 -3.95 -4.67 -8.01
N GLY A 148 -3.32 -3.63 -8.59
CA GLY A 148 -2.96 -2.39 -7.91
C GLY A 148 -4.10 -1.70 -7.17
N PRO A 149 -5.30 -1.50 -7.78
CA PRO A 149 -6.45 -0.91 -7.08
C PRO A 149 -6.85 -1.67 -5.83
N PHE A 150 -6.81 -3.01 -5.87
CA PHE A 150 -7.15 -3.85 -4.72
C PHE A 150 -6.11 -3.77 -3.62
N LEU A 151 -4.82 -3.68 -3.97
CA LEU A 151 -3.73 -3.44 -3.00
C LEU A 151 -3.93 -2.12 -2.25
N ILE A 152 -4.21 -1.04 -2.99
CA ILE A 152 -4.42 0.29 -2.41
C ILE A 152 -5.68 0.31 -1.52
N THR A 153 -6.78 -0.27 -2.00
CA THR A 153 -8.02 -0.34 -1.23
C THR A 153 -7.86 -1.20 0.01
N GLY A 154 -7.18 -2.35 -0.10
CA GLY A 154 -6.89 -3.23 1.03
C GLY A 154 -6.04 -2.55 2.10
N ALA A 155 -5.01 -1.79 1.68
CA ALA A 155 -4.20 -0.99 2.59
C ALA A 155 -5.02 0.11 3.27
N ALA A 156 -5.87 0.82 2.52
CA ALA A 156 -6.74 1.86 3.06
C ALA A 156 -7.74 1.29 4.08
N LEU A 157 -8.33 0.13 3.80
CA LEU A 157 -9.23 -0.56 4.74
C LEU A 157 -8.50 -1.01 6.01
N ALA A 158 -7.27 -1.52 5.89
CA ALA A 158 -6.47 -1.87 7.05
C ALA A 158 -6.18 -0.64 7.92
N LEU A 159 -5.82 0.49 7.31
CA LEU A 159 -5.54 1.75 8.02
C LEU A 159 -6.79 2.32 8.70
N ALA A 160 -7.97 2.16 8.10
CA ALA A 160 -9.23 2.71 8.63
C ALA A 160 -9.92 1.76 9.64
N GLY A 161 -9.79 0.46 9.47
CA GLY A 161 -10.59 -0.54 10.22
C GLY A 161 -9.92 -1.13 11.45
N LEU A 162 -8.60 -0.94 11.61
CA LEU A 162 -7.83 -1.48 12.74
C LEU A 162 -7.32 -0.38 13.69
N GLY A 163 -7.79 0.87 13.51
CA GLY A 163 -7.41 2.05 14.30
C GLY A 163 -8.13 2.18 15.63
#